data_8acb90277e100e9c5b3521a44e99d7e1
#
_entry.id   8acb90277e100e9c5b3521a44e99d7e1
#
_cell.length_a   1.000
_cell.length_b   1.000
_cell.length_c   1.000
_cell.angle_alpha   90.00
_cell.angle_beta   90.00
_cell.angle_gamma   90.00
#
_symmetry.space_group_name_H-M   'P 1'
#
loop_
_entity.id
_entity.type
_entity.pdbx_description
1 polymer ?
#
loop_
_entity_poly.entity_id
_entity_poly.type
_entity_poly.pdbx_seq_one_letter_code
_entity_poly.pdbx_strand_id
1 'polypeptide(L)'
;MTQQKCDGYLSEIQERMDGDVFKAMLEVMAQRLMEEELALHLRAERHERTQERRGHRNGYKGRSLKTRMGELALQVPQARGVEPYSPTLFAKWQRSERALLVACAEMYFMGVSTRKVKRILDKMGGFELSASTVSCIAAELDEKLTEFRQRRLDAYTWPYLMVDATYVKVRKKGRVVDQAVLVVAGVNNDGRREILTWRLADVESEDTWTEVFRELKQRGVSGVQWLISDGHAGIRAAVRTQFTGVAWQRCWTHFMRNAMAKVGHKHKDAFAKELKAARKFDDVKTCLMEAERVAQRWEKDYPRAAQQIREQFEETLAVHDLPPEHRRRVYTTNIMERLMKEIKRRTRVVGIFPNEASCDRLVGAHLLERDETWQCERMRYLVMEHLEEPVPKTKTAKRTAA
;
A
#
# COMPACT_ATOMS: atom_id res chain seq x y z
N MET A 1 1.52 -14.74 -48.20
CA MET A 1 2.92 -14.25 -48.17
C MET A 1 3.72 -15.09 -49.18
N THR A 2 4.29 -14.49 -50.18
CA THR A 2 5.08 -15.18 -51.20
C THR A 2 6.44 -15.59 -50.67
N GLN A 3 6.95 -16.76 -51.06
CA GLN A 3 8.25 -17.34 -50.69
C GLN A 3 9.40 -16.31 -50.77
N GLN A 4 9.43 -15.48 -51.83
CA GLN A 4 10.37 -14.39 -52.02
C GLN A 4 10.40 -13.32 -50.90
N LYS A 5 9.24 -13.06 -50.24
CA LYS A 5 9.19 -12.15 -49.07
C LYS A 5 9.79 -12.79 -47.82
N CYS A 6 9.64 -14.10 -47.64
CA CYS A 6 10.22 -14.84 -46.51
C CYS A 6 11.75 -14.93 -46.61
N ASP A 7 12.29 -15.17 -47.84
CA ASP A 7 13.74 -15.25 -48.03
C ASP A 7 14.44 -13.90 -47.82
N GLY A 8 13.76 -12.78 -48.14
CA GLY A 8 14.23 -11.43 -47.83
C GLY A 8 14.31 -11.14 -46.33
N TYR A 9 13.37 -11.70 -45.55
CA TYR A 9 13.39 -11.56 -44.08
C TYR A 9 14.53 -12.33 -43.41
N LEU A 10 14.80 -13.52 -43.91
CA LEU A 10 15.88 -14.36 -43.38
C LEU A 10 17.27 -13.76 -43.64
N SER A 11 17.50 -13.19 -44.86
CA SER A 11 18.77 -12.50 -45.18
C SER A 11 18.95 -11.22 -44.34
N GLU A 12 17.88 -10.44 -44.14
CA GLU A 12 17.94 -9.21 -43.32
C GLU A 12 18.18 -9.49 -41.81
N ILE A 13 17.69 -10.64 -41.31
CA ILE A 13 17.98 -11.13 -39.94
C ILE A 13 19.44 -11.62 -39.87
N GLN A 14 19.94 -12.33 -40.90
CA GLN A 14 21.31 -12.81 -40.95
C GLN A 14 22.34 -11.67 -41.00
N GLU A 15 22.07 -10.58 -41.72
CA GLU A 15 22.95 -9.40 -41.80
C GLU A 15 23.06 -8.64 -40.49
N ARG A 16 22.06 -8.75 -39.59
CA ARG A 16 22.03 -8.07 -38.27
C ARG A 16 22.43 -8.99 -37.12
N MET A 17 22.86 -10.20 -37.38
CA MET A 17 23.26 -11.17 -36.35
C MET A 17 24.60 -10.79 -35.70
N ASP A 18 24.49 -9.98 -34.63
CA ASP A 18 25.59 -9.73 -33.67
C ASP A 18 25.32 -10.59 -32.40
N GLY A 19 25.22 -11.92 -32.58
CA GLY A 19 25.14 -12.90 -31.49
C GLY A 19 23.75 -13.15 -30.85
N ASP A 20 22.73 -12.29 -31.06
CA ASP A 20 21.37 -12.48 -30.52
C ASP A 20 20.30 -12.45 -31.61
N VAL A 21 19.93 -13.67 -32.07
CA VAL A 21 18.93 -13.89 -33.13
C VAL A 21 17.57 -13.27 -32.79
N PHE A 22 17.15 -13.34 -31.53
CA PHE A 22 15.85 -12.79 -31.10
C PHE A 22 15.84 -11.26 -31.12
N LYS A 23 16.96 -10.62 -30.76
CA LYS A 23 17.11 -9.17 -30.86
C LYS A 23 17.03 -8.72 -32.31
N ALA A 24 17.77 -9.36 -33.21
CA ALA A 24 17.76 -9.07 -34.62
C ALA A 24 16.35 -9.26 -35.24
N MET A 25 15.65 -10.34 -34.87
CA MET A 25 14.25 -10.56 -35.31
C MET A 25 13.34 -9.40 -34.84
N LEU A 26 13.44 -9.00 -33.58
CA LEU A 26 12.61 -7.90 -33.02
C LEU A 26 12.90 -6.58 -33.75
N GLU A 27 14.15 -6.27 -34.05
CA GLU A 27 14.53 -5.06 -34.79
C GLU A 27 13.91 -5.05 -36.19
N VAL A 28 14.02 -6.18 -36.92
CA VAL A 28 13.45 -6.34 -38.26
C VAL A 28 11.92 -6.22 -38.20
N MET A 29 11.26 -6.91 -37.30
CA MET A 29 9.80 -6.83 -37.13
C MET A 29 9.31 -5.42 -36.77
N ALA A 30 9.98 -4.77 -35.83
CA ALA A 30 9.65 -3.40 -35.43
C ALA A 30 9.84 -2.40 -36.59
N GLN A 31 10.94 -2.57 -37.36
CA GLN A 31 11.20 -1.72 -38.51
C GLN A 31 10.12 -1.90 -39.58
N ARG A 32 9.71 -3.12 -39.88
CA ARG A 32 8.65 -3.43 -40.86
C ARG A 32 7.30 -2.86 -40.43
N LEU A 33 6.94 -3.03 -39.17
CA LEU A 33 5.70 -2.47 -38.64
C LEU A 33 5.64 -0.95 -38.86
N MET A 34 6.72 -0.25 -38.55
CA MET A 34 6.80 1.20 -38.76
C MET A 34 6.71 1.59 -40.24
N GLU A 35 7.28 0.79 -41.15
CA GLU A 35 7.17 1.03 -42.60
C GLU A 35 5.74 0.84 -43.11
N GLU A 36 5.03 -0.20 -42.67
CA GLU A 36 3.64 -0.45 -43.02
C GLU A 36 2.72 0.65 -42.42
N GLU A 37 2.93 1.04 -41.18
CA GLU A 37 2.19 2.17 -40.58
C GLU A 37 2.41 3.48 -41.38
N LEU A 38 3.65 3.76 -41.77
CA LEU A 38 3.92 4.93 -42.59
C LEU A 38 3.26 4.84 -43.98
N ALA A 39 3.21 3.67 -44.61
CA ALA A 39 2.53 3.49 -45.88
C ALA A 39 1.02 3.77 -45.76
N LEU A 40 0.39 3.29 -44.68
CA LEU A 40 -1.01 3.60 -44.34
C LEU A 40 -1.22 5.10 -44.09
N HIS A 41 -0.31 5.74 -43.34
CA HIS A 41 -0.35 7.16 -43.03
C HIS A 41 -0.27 8.04 -44.29
N LEU A 42 0.59 7.66 -45.24
CA LEU A 42 0.77 8.33 -46.50
C LEU A 42 -0.24 7.91 -47.57
N ARG A 43 -1.01 6.85 -47.35
CA ARG A 43 -1.88 6.19 -48.34
C ARG A 43 -1.15 5.81 -49.66
N ALA A 44 0.11 5.43 -49.55
CA ALA A 44 0.92 5.02 -50.65
C ALA A 44 2.10 4.17 -50.20
N GLU A 45 2.38 3.10 -50.94
CA GLU A 45 3.55 2.26 -50.80
C GLU A 45 4.85 3.01 -51.22
N ARG A 46 5.99 2.38 -50.95
CA ARG A 46 7.30 2.92 -51.35
C ARG A 46 7.36 2.95 -52.90
N HIS A 47 7.69 4.12 -53.46
CA HIS A 47 7.76 4.39 -54.91
C HIS A 47 6.42 4.37 -55.66
N GLU A 48 5.29 4.16 -54.97
CA GLU A 48 3.97 4.19 -55.58
C GLU A 48 3.53 5.66 -55.87
N ARG A 49 2.92 5.87 -57.04
CA ARG A 49 2.34 7.16 -57.47
C ARG A 49 0.84 6.99 -57.62
N THR A 50 0.09 7.37 -56.57
CA THR A 50 -1.38 7.37 -56.54
C THR A 50 -1.91 8.77 -56.30
N GLN A 51 -3.14 9.04 -56.75
CA GLN A 51 -3.84 10.30 -56.52
C GLN A 51 -4.24 10.48 -55.02
N GLU A 52 -4.31 9.38 -54.28
CA GLU A 52 -4.68 9.37 -52.88
C GLU A 52 -3.51 9.63 -51.93
N ARG A 53 -2.30 9.73 -52.48
CA ARG A 53 -1.09 9.96 -51.69
C ARG A 53 -1.15 11.30 -50.98
N ARG A 54 -1.00 11.29 -49.63
CA ARG A 54 -1.14 12.46 -48.78
C ARG A 54 0.17 13.19 -48.48
N GLY A 55 1.32 12.62 -48.82
CA GLY A 55 2.64 13.21 -48.49
C GLY A 55 3.79 12.39 -49.03
N HIS A 56 5.00 12.70 -48.58
CA HIS A 56 6.23 12.08 -49.03
C HIS A 56 7.06 11.52 -47.92
N ARG A 57 7.76 10.39 -48.14
CA ARG A 57 8.77 9.87 -47.22
C ARG A 57 9.93 10.84 -47.14
N ASN A 58 10.48 11.07 -45.94
CA ASN A 58 11.52 12.06 -45.65
C ASN A 58 12.70 11.46 -44.85
N GLY A 59 13.18 10.29 -45.30
CA GLY A 59 14.28 9.60 -44.63
C GLY A 59 13.90 8.96 -43.31
N TYR A 60 14.92 8.74 -42.49
CA TYR A 60 14.80 8.04 -41.19
C TYR A 60 15.48 8.84 -40.10
N LYS A 61 14.99 8.65 -38.88
CA LYS A 61 15.62 9.18 -37.64
C LYS A 61 15.96 8.01 -36.72
N GLY A 62 17.23 7.86 -36.38
CA GLY A 62 17.70 6.85 -35.43
C GLY A 62 17.04 7.02 -34.07
N ARG A 63 16.52 5.95 -33.50
CA ARG A 63 15.95 5.90 -32.18
C ARG A 63 16.22 4.54 -31.54
N SER A 64 16.61 4.52 -30.27
CA SER A 64 16.73 3.28 -29.52
C SER A 64 15.48 3.01 -28.70
N LEU A 65 15.10 1.72 -28.60
CA LEU A 65 14.03 1.22 -27.74
C LEU A 65 14.63 0.20 -26.78
N LYS A 66 14.53 0.47 -25.49
CA LYS A 66 14.99 -0.46 -24.44
C LYS A 66 13.91 -1.50 -24.19
N THR A 67 14.28 -2.77 -24.40
CA THR A 67 13.41 -3.94 -24.18
C THR A 67 14.08 -4.92 -23.22
N ARG A 68 13.34 -5.92 -22.72
CA ARG A 68 13.91 -7.02 -21.93
C ARG A 68 14.91 -7.90 -22.71
N MET A 69 14.93 -7.79 -24.03
CA MET A 69 15.87 -8.48 -24.93
C MET A 69 17.11 -7.63 -25.25
N GLY A 70 17.25 -6.47 -24.62
CA GLY A 70 18.32 -5.51 -24.87
C GLY A 70 17.82 -4.24 -25.54
N GLU A 71 18.76 -3.34 -25.87
CA GLU A 71 18.47 -2.10 -26.59
C GLU A 71 18.39 -2.36 -28.08
N LEU A 72 17.21 -2.07 -28.68
CA LEU A 72 16.96 -2.17 -30.12
C LEU A 72 17.35 -0.86 -30.79
N ALA A 73 18.14 -0.91 -31.86
CA ALA A 73 18.48 0.24 -32.69
C ALA A 73 17.51 0.33 -33.87
N LEU A 74 16.54 1.26 -33.81
CA LEU A 74 15.49 1.40 -34.78
C LEU A 74 15.66 2.67 -35.62
N GLN A 75 15.29 2.61 -36.89
CA GLN A 75 15.28 3.72 -37.83
C GLN A 75 13.82 4.15 -38.05
N VAL A 76 13.35 5.17 -37.33
CA VAL A 76 11.98 5.68 -37.42
C VAL A 76 11.80 6.42 -38.73
N PRO A 77 10.96 5.93 -39.65
CA PRO A 77 10.71 6.59 -40.91
C PRO A 77 10.02 7.94 -40.68
N GLN A 78 10.34 8.93 -41.50
CA GLN A 78 9.81 10.29 -41.39
C GLN A 78 8.93 10.61 -42.62
N ALA A 79 7.92 11.49 -42.39
CA ALA A 79 7.03 12.02 -43.42
C ALA A 79 7.18 13.54 -43.57
N ARG A 80 6.91 14.09 -44.74
CA ARG A 80 6.76 15.52 -45.01
C ARG A 80 5.52 15.78 -45.83
N GLY A 81 4.96 16.99 -45.72
CA GLY A 81 3.74 17.38 -46.43
C GLY A 81 2.44 16.85 -45.83
N VAL A 82 2.55 16.18 -44.64
CA VAL A 82 1.45 15.68 -43.81
C VAL A 82 1.81 15.91 -42.34
N GLU A 83 0.86 15.63 -41.43
CA GLU A 83 1.15 15.61 -40.00
C GLU A 83 2.34 14.69 -39.69
N PRO A 84 3.20 15.05 -38.71
CA PRO A 84 4.34 14.24 -38.35
C PRO A 84 3.92 12.81 -37.98
N TYR A 85 4.48 11.83 -38.67
CA TYR A 85 4.27 10.41 -38.36
C TYR A 85 4.88 10.06 -37.00
N SER A 86 4.08 9.44 -36.15
CA SER A 86 4.52 8.90 -34.86
C SER A 86 4.14 7.41 -34.80
N PRO A 87 5.13 6.48 -34.80
CA PRO A 87 4.84 5.06 -34.74
C PRO A 87 4.06 4.67 -33.49
N THR A 88 3.10 3.76 -33.62
CA THR A 88 2.36 3.22 -32.46
C THR A 88 3.26 2.44 -31.52
N LEU A 89 4.37 1.88 -32.05
CA LEU A 89 5.40 1.20 -31.29
C LEU A 89 6.02 2.10 -30.20
N PHE A 90 6.05 3.43 -30.44
CA PHE A 90 6.54 4.41 -29.49
C PHE A 90 5.36 5.27 -29.04
N ALA A 91 4.87 5.10 -27.83
CA ALA A 91 4.13 6.20 -27.23
C ALA A 91 5.03 7.46 -27.16
N LYS A 92 4.45 8.62 -27.40
CA LYS A 92 5.18 9.90 -27.46
C LYS A 92 6.15 9.98 -26.27
N TRP A 93 7.47 10.01 -26.53
CA TRP A 93 8.56 10.06 -25.53
C TRP A 93 8.97 8.76 -24.82
N GLN A 94 8.37 7.61 -25.09
CA GLN A 94 8.85 6.33 -24.50
C GLN A 94 10.15 5.86 -25.17
N ARG A 95 11.19 5.63 -24.34
CA ARG A 95 12.48 5.04 -24.73
C ARG A 95 12.70 3.64 -24.14
N SER A 96 11.70 3.13 -23.43
CA SER A 96 11.78 1.85 -22.73
C SER A 96 10.46 1.10 -22.85
N GLU A 97 10.52 -0.21 -22.83
CA GLU A 97 9.33 -1.05 -22.82
C GLU A 97 8.52 -0.80 -21.53
N ARG A 98 7.20 -0.60 -21.66
CA ARG A 98 6.30 -0.34 -20.54
C ARG A 98 6.37 -1.44 -19.46
N ALA A 99 6.51 -2.71 -19.88
CA ALA A 99 6.66 -3.84 -18.98
C ALA A 99 7.95 -3.73 -18.12
N LEU A 100 9.03 -3.20 -18.67
CA LEU A 100 10.28 -2.96 -17.94
C LEU A 100 10.12 -1.84 -16.93
N LEU A 101 9.41 -0.76 -17.27
CA LEU A 101 9.10 0.34 -16.37
C LEU A 101 8.24 -0.13 -15.19
N VAL A 102 7.21 -0.95 -15.47
CA VAL A 102 6.36 -1.56 -14.45
C VAL A 102 7.17 -2.47 -13.54
N ALA A 103 8.03 -3.35 -14.09
CA ALA A 103 8.89 -4.22 -13.29
C ALA A 103 9.87 -3.44 -12.40
N CYS A 104 10.44 -2.33 -12.90
CA CYS A 104 11.30 -1.46 -12.11
C CYS A 104 10.55 -0.75 -10.99
N ALA A 105 9.34 -0.27 -11.27
CA ALA A 105 8.46 0.33 -10.27
C ALA A 105 8.10 -0.71 -9.19
N GLU A 106 7.70 -1.90 -9.60
CA GLU A 106 7.37 -3.00 -8.70
C GLU A 106 8.57 -3.41 -7.82
N MET A 107 9.78 -3.56 -8.39
CA MET A 107 10.98 -3.81 -7.61
C MET A 107 11.25 -2.69 -6.60
N TYR A 108 11.07 -1.45 -6.98
CA TYR A 108 11.22 -0.30 -6.08
C TYR A 108 10.17 -0.35 -4.95
N PHE A 109 8.90 -0.64 -5.26
CA PHE A 109 7.83 -0.78 -4.27
C PHE A 109 8.02 -1.96 -3.34
N MET A 110 8.65 -3.05 -3.82
CA MET A 110 9.05 -4.18 -2.98
C MET A 110 10.24 -3.86 -2.06
N GLY A 111 10.68 -2.60 -2.02
CA GLY A 111 11.77 -2.12 -1.17
C GLY A 111 13.16 -2.45 -1.70
N VAL A 112 13.28 -2.76 -2.98
CA VAL A 112 14.58 -2.92 -3.64
C VAL A 112 15.15 -1.53 -3.88
N SER A 113 16.33 -1.21 -3.30
CA SER A 113 16.93 0.12 -3.48
C SER A 113 17.19 0.41 -4.96
N THR A 114 17.09 1.69 -5.37
CA THR A 114 17.36 2.14 -6.75
C THR A 114 18.72 1.67 -7.27
N ARG A 115 19.75 1.57 -6.39
CA ARG A 115 21.07 1.01 -6.74
C ARG A 115 20.99 -0.49 -7.07
N LYS A 116 20.17 -1.26 -6.36
CA LYS A 116 19.97 -2.69 -6.66
C LYS A 116 19.12 -2.87 -7.91
N VAL A 117 18.09 -2.04 -8.10
CA VAL A 117 17.29 -2.02 -9.34
C VAL A 117 18.21 -1.73 -10.52
N LYS A 118 19.05 -0.68 -10.45
CA LYS A 118 20.05 -0.38 -11.49
C LYS A 118 20.96 -1.59 -11.76
N ARG A 119 21.52 -2.22 -10.73
CA ARG A 119 22.40 -3.39 -10.87
C ARG A 119 21.70 -4.60 -11.50
N ILE A 120 20.41 -4.80 -11.22
CA ILE A 120 19.60 -5.86 -11.83
C ILE A 120 19.39 -5.54 -13.31
N LEU A 121 19.05 -4.30 -13.63
CA LEU A 121 18.87 -3.83 -15.00
C LEU A 121 20.17 -3.90 -15.82
N ASP A 122 21.30 -3.51 -15.23
CA ASP A 122 22.61 -3.65 -15.84
C ASP A 122 22.94 -5.11 -16.21
N LYS A 123 22.55 -6.06 -15.33
CA LYS A 123 22.70 -7.50 -15.59
C LYS A 123 21.70 -8.06 -16.61
N MET A 124 20.53 -7.44 -16.74
CA MET A 124 19.48 -7.85 -17.67
C MET A 124 19.64 -7.29 -19.10
N GLY A 125 20.72 -6.55 -19.38
CA GLY A 125 20.97 -6.02 -20.71
C GLY A 125 21.50 -4.59 -20.77
N GLY A 126 22.12 -4.09 -19.71
CA GLY A 126 22.80 -2.78 -19.70
C GLY A 126 21.84 -1.57 -19.70
N PHE A 127 20.66 -1.72 -19.08
CA PHE A 127 19.67 -0.64 -19.02
C PHE A 127 20.07 0.44 -18.02
N GLU A 128 20.27 1.64 -18.48
CA GLU A 128 20.33 2.82 -17.62
C GLU A 128 18.94 3.43 -17.46
N LEU A 129 18.41 3.37 -16.23
CA LEU A 129 17.26 4.21 -15.88
C LEU A 129 17.76 5.65 -15.73
N SER A 130 17.31 6.51 -16.62
CA SER A 130 17.59 7.94 -16.48
C SER A 130 16.85 8.51 -15.26
N ALA A 131 17.39 9.57 -14.67
CA ALA A 131 16.71 10.28 -13.57
C ALA A 131 15.31 10.77 -13.99
N SER A 132 15.12 11.13 -15.27
CA SER A 132 13.83 11.53 -15.83
C SER A 132 12.83 10.36 -15.85
N THR A 133 13.26 9.14 -16.19
CA THR A 133 12.38 7.96 -16.17
C THR A 133 11.90 7.64 -14.75
N VAL A 134 12.81 7.69 -13.77
CA VAL A 134 12.46 7.48 -12.36
C VAL A 134 11.48 8.57 -11.88
N SER A 135 11.68 9.83 -12.32
CA SER A 135 10.78 10.93 -11.99
C SER A 135 9.38 10.74 -12.59
N CYS A 136 9.27 10.26 -13.84
CA CYS A 136 7.97 9.96 -14.46
C CYS A 136 7.21 8.86 -13.72
N ILE A 137 7.89 7.76 -13.36
CA ILE A 137 7.28 6.67 -12.59
C ILE A 137 6.82 7.18 -11.23
N ALA A 138 7.62 8.01 -10.56
CA ALA A 138 7.27 8.60 -9.29
C ALA A 138 6.05 9.53 -9.39
N ALA A 139 5.94 10.32 -10.45
CA ALA A 139 4.80 11.21 -10.66
C ALA A 139 3.49 10.42 -10.93
N GLU A 140 3.53 9.38 -11.76
CA GLU A 140 2.37 8.52 -12.03
C GLU A 140 1.88 7.83 -10.74
N LEU A 141 2.80 7.42 -9.87
CA LEU A 141 2.43 6.86 -8.57
C LEU A 141 1.84 7.92 -7.64
N ASP A 142 2.41 9.11 -7.57
CA ASP A 142 1.91 10.20 -6.73
C ASP A 142 0.45 10.55 -7.08
N GLU A 143 0.10 10.51 -8.36
CA GLU A 143 -1.26 10.70 -8.84
C GLU A 143 -2.20 9.62 -8.29
N LYS A 144 -1.87 8.34 -8.47
CA LYS A 144 -2.66 7.20 -7.94
C LYS A 144 -2.82 7.24 -6.42
N LEU A 145 -1.74 7.56 -5.70
CA LEU A 145 -1.78 7.68 -4.24
C LEU A 145 -2.67 8.86 -3.79
N THR A 146 -2.67 9.94 -4.57
CA THR A 146 -3.51 11.11 -4.31
C THR A 146 -4.98 10.80 -4.56
N GLU A 147 -5.31 10.17 -5.69
CA GLU A 147 -6.67 9.70 -5.99
C GLU A 147 -7.20 8.78 -4.90
N PHE A 148 -6.40 7.80 -4.47
CA PHE A 148 -6.79 6.88 -3.42
C PHE A 148 -7.08 7.61 -2.10
N ARG A 149 -6.23 8.55 -1.69
CA ARG A 149 -6.40 9.32 -0.46
C ARG A 149 -7.57 10.30 -0.51
N GLN A 150 -7.94 10.79 -1.70
CA GLN A 150 -9.04 11.74 -1.88
C GLN A 150 -10.37 11.06 -2.22
N ARG A 151 -10.38 9.74 -2.44
CA ARG A 151 -11.61 9.04 -2.81
C ARG A 151 -12.70 9.23 -1.78
N ARG A 152 -13.95 9.34 -2.22
CA ARG A 152 -15.13 9.39 -1.36
C ARG A 152 -15.30 8.06 -0.64
N LEU A 153 -15.78 8.11 0.60
CA LEU A 153 -16.00 6.95 1.47
C LEU A 153 -17.46 6.83 1.91
N ASP A 154 -18.34 7.60 1.32
CA ASP A 154 -19.78 7.69 1.62
C ASP A 154 -20.63 6.61 0.92
N ALA A 155 -20.03 5.79 0.06
CA ALA A 155 -20.74 4.64 -0.54
C ALA A 155 -21.12 3.55 0.49
N TYR A 156 -20.44 3.54 1.63
CA TYR A 156 -20.66 2.57 2.71
C TYR A 156 -20.72 3.27 4.07
N THR A 157 -21.34 2.61 5.05
CA THR A 157 -21.10 2.92 6.46
C THR A 157 -19.93 2.07 6.97
N TRP A 158 -19.23 2.57 8.00
CA TRP A 158 -18.00 1.99 8.53
C TRP A 158 -18.12 1.65 10.02
N PRO A 159 -18.85 0.59 10.39
CA PRO A 159 -19.08 0.25 11.80
C PRO A 159 -17.80 0.06 12.59
N TYR A 160 -16.73 -0.44 11.98
CA TYR A 160 -15.45 -0.68 12.63
C TYR A 160 -14.33 0.12 12.00
N LEU A 161 -13.57 0.83 12.84
CA LEU A 161 -12.29 1.43 12.48
C LEU A 161 -11.16 0.76 13.27
N MET A 162 -10.05 0.48 12.60
CA MET A 162 -8.81 -0.02 13.20
C MET A 162 -7.70 0.96 12.90
N VAL A 163 -7.02 1.44 13.91
CA VAL A 163 -5.95 2.43 13.77
C VAL A 163 -4.68 1.94 14.45
N ASP A 164 -3.56 2.23 13.83
CA ASP A 164 -2.24 1.89 14.35
C ASP A 164 -1.20 2.83 13.75
N ALA A 165 -0.04 2.93 14.40
CA ALA A 165 1.07 3.74 13.95
C ALA A 165 2.39 2.96 13.97
N THR A 166 3.30 3.34 13.08
CA THR A 166 4.67 2.85 13.10
C THR A 166 5.65 3.97 12.78
N TYR A 167 6.92 3.80 13.15
CA TYR A 167 7.95 4.81 12.93
C TYR A 167 8.94 4.36 11.88
N VAL A 168 9.34 5.30 11.04
CA VAL A 168 10.34 5.15 9.97
C VAL A 168 11.35 6.28 10.00
N LYS A 169 12.56 6.03 9.54
CA LYS A 169 13.61 7.04 9.53
C LYS A 169 13.62 7.81 8.21
N VAL A 170 13.47 9.12 8.30
CA VAL A 170 13.42 10.02 7.15
C VAL A 170 14.44 11.14 7.32
N ARG A 171 15.08 11.55 6.23
CA ARG A 171 15.94 12.73 6.22
C ARG A 171 15.13 13.99 5.99
N LYS A 172 15.13 14.88 6.98
CA LYS A 172 14.41 16.16 6.96
C LYS A 172 15.39 17.28 7.32
N LYS A 173 15.51 18.28 6.45
CA LYS A 173 16.42 19.43 6.66
C LYS A 173 17.86 19.02 7.07
N GLY A 174 18.41 18.00 6.41
CA GLY A 174 19.76 17.50 6.67
C GLY A 174 19.92 16.56 7.87
N ARG A 175 18.89 16.39 8.69
CA ARG A 175 18.91 15.49 9.88
C ARG A 175 18.05 14.24 9.63
N VAL A 176 18.39 13.16 10.30
CA VAL A 176 17.58 11.93 10.33
C VAL A 176 16.63 12.03 11.50
N VAL A 177 15.32 11.94 11.22
CA VAL A 177 14.26 11.97 12.22
C VAL A 177 13.42 10.70 12.13
N ASP A 178 12.85 10.27 13.25
CA ASP A 178 11.83 9.25 13.27
C ASP A 178 10.50 9.91 12.94
N GLN A 179 9.82 9.41 11.91
CA GLN A 179 8.54 9.93 11.45
C GLN A 179 7.47 8.87 11.65
N ALA A 180 6.33 9.26 12.22
CA ALA A 180 5.20 8.38 12.42
C ALA A 180 4.45 8.16 11.11
N VAL A 181 4.11 6.91 10.82
CA VAL A 181 3.20 6.49 9.76
C VAL A 181 1.90 6.09 10.43
N LEU A 182 0.90 6.94 10.38
CA LEU A 182 -0.45 6.70 10.91
C LEU A 182 -1.27 5.99 9.83
N VAL A 183 -1.94 4.90 10.16
CA VAL A 183 -2.77 4.15 9.20
C VAL A 183 -4.13 3.87 9.79
N VAL A 184 -5.17 4.06 8.99
CA VAL A 184 -6.56 3.74 9.32
C VAL A 184 -7.11 2.73 8.32
N ALA A 185 -7.60 1.62 8.84
CA ALA A 185 -8.40 0.65 8.10
C ALA A 185 -9.82 0.61 8.67
N GLY A 186 -10.80 0.33 7.81
CA GLY A 186 -12.19 0.18 8.21
C GLY A 186 -12.76 -1.17 7.78
N VAL A 187 -13.85 -1.56 8.42
CA VAL A 187 -14.71 -2.64 7.93
C VAL A 187 -16.06 -2.00 7.63
N ASN A 188 -16.52 -2.14 6.39
CA ASN A 188 -17.77 -1.56 5.92
C ASN A 188 -19.00 -2.43 6.29
N ASN A 189 -20.20 -1.92 6.02
CA ASN A 189 -21.46 -2.62 6.28
C ASN A 189 -21.65 -3.90 5.45
N ASP A 190 -20.87 -4.12 4.39
CA ASP A 190 -20.82 -5.41 3.68
C ASP A 190 -19.89 -6.43 4.33
N GLY A 191 -19.20 -6.05 5.42
CA GLY A 191 -18.22 -6.86 6.12
C GLY A 191 -16.88 -6.96 5.40
N ARG A 192 -16.62 -6.09 4.44
CA ARG A 192 -15.33 -5.99 3.73
C ARG A 192 -14.43 -5.01 4.44
N ARG A 193 -13.13 -5.29 4.41
CA ARG A 193 -12.11 -4.42 5.00
C ARG A 193 -11.39 -3.62 3.92
N GLU A 194 -11.11 -2.35 4.23
CA GLU A 194 -10.40 -1.44 3.34
C GLU A 194 -9.41 -0.58 4.11
N ILE A 195 -8.35 -0.15 3.44
CA ILE A 195 -7.49 0.90 3.95
C ILE A 195 -8.14 2.24 3.61
N LEU A 196 -8.48 3.02 4.62
CA LEU A 196 -9.19 4.28 4.43
C LEU A 196 -8.24 5.43 4.16
N THR A 197 -7.14 5.49 4.92
CA THR A 197 -6.09 6.51 4.75
C THR A 197 -4.80 6.12 5.46
N TRP A 198 -3.74 6.83 5.11
CA TRP A 198 -2.49 6.90 5.88
C TRP A 198 -1.94 8.32 5.85
N ARG A 199 -1.15 8.66 6.84
CA ARG A 199 -0.48 9.96 6.95
C ARG A 199 0.91 9.81 7.55
N LEU A 200 1.87 10.55 7.01
CA LEU A 200 3.16 10.77 7.66
C LEU A 200 3.04 11.97 8.60
N ALA A 201 3.52 11.83 9.81
CA ALA A 201 3.50 12.88 10.83
C ALA A 201 4.83 12.92 11.57
N ASP A 202 5.24 14.10 12.03
CA ASP A 202 6.48 14.24 12.80
C ASP A 202 6.37 13.56 14.17
N VAL A 203 5.16 13.59 14.75
CA VAL A 203 4.86 13.01 16.06
C VAL A 203 3.45 12.40 16.02
N GLU A 204 3.29 11.28 16.68
CA GLU A 204 1.98 10.73 16.99
C GLU A 204 1.38 11.48 18.17
N SER A 205 0.37 12.32 17.93
CA SER A 205 -0.27 13.19 18.94
C SER A 205 -1.79 13.20 18.78
N GLU A 206 -2.49 13.81 19.72
CA GLU A 206 -3.93 14.06 19.63
C GLU A 206 -4.27 14.89 18.38
N ASP A 207 -3.50 15.94 18.12
CA ASP A 207 -3.74 16.83 16.98
C ASP A 207 -3.62 16.09 15.64
N THR A 208 -2.56 15.28 15.47
CA THR A 208 -2.35 14.53 14.24
C THR A 208 -3.45 13.50 14.00
N TRP A 209 -3.92 12.79 15.02
CA TRP A 209 -5.05 11.87 14.90
C TRP A 209 -6.38 12.61 14.69
N THR A 210 -6.56 13.75 15.33
CA THR A 210 -7.76 14.60 15.12
C THR A 210 -7.87 15.06 13.68
N GLU A 211 -6.77 15.46 13.06
CA GLU A 211 -6.74 15.82 11.63
C GLU A 211 -7.09 14.63 10.74
N VAL A 212 -6.51 13.45 10.99
CA VAL A 212 -6.81 12.23 10.23
C VAL A 212 -8.30 11.88 10.33
N PHE A 213 -8.89 11.93 11.52
CA PHE A 213 -10.30 11.61 11.71
C PHE A 213 -11.23 12.66 11.10
N ARG A 214 -10.85 13.94 11.12
CA ARG A 214 -11.59 15.02 10.48
C ARG A 214 -11.59 14.85 8.96
N GLU A 215 -10.45 14.52 8.36
CA GLU A 215 -10.33 14.21 6.94
C GLU A 215 -11.23 13.03 6.54
N LEU A 216 -11.24 11.94 7.29
CA LEU A 216 -12.11 10.80 7.04
C LEU A 216 -13.59 11.16 7.04
N LYS A 217 -14.03 11.99 8.00
CA LYS A 217 -15.41 12.48 8.05
C LYS A 217 -15.74 13.37 6.84
N GLN A 218 -14.84 14.24 6.42
CA GLN A 218 -15.02 15.09 5.23
C GLN A 218 -15.16 14.25 3.95
N ARG A 219 -14.49 13.09 3.90
CA ARG A 219 -14.59 12.13 2.81
C ARG A 219 -15.83 11.24 2.88
N GLY A 220 -16.64 11.35 3.95
CA GLY A 220 -17.92 10.67 4.09
C GLY A 220 -17.92 9.44 5.01
N VAL A 221 -16.88 9.21 5.81
CA VAL A 221 -16.90 8.14 6.82
C VAL A 221 -18.00 8.42 7.84
N SER A 222 -18.94 7.49 7.95
CA SER A 222 -20.11 7.57 8.83
C SER A 222 -20.42 6.20 9.44
N GLY A 223 -21.34 6.18 10.44
CA GLY A 223 -21.82 4.95 11.05
C GLY A 223 -20.78 4.23 11.93
N VAL A 224 -19.72 4.91 12.37
CA VAL A 224 -18.68 4.31 13.23
C VAL A 224 -19.28 3.99 14.59
N GLN A 225 -19.19 2.72 14.97
CA GLN A 225 -19.66 2.20 16.27
C GLN A 225 -18.50 1.76 17.15
N TRP A 226 -17.44 1.24 16.54
CA TRP A 226 -16.28 0.66 17.23
C TRP A 226 -14.97 1.20 16.65
N LEU A 227 -14.07 1.62 17.53
CA LEU A 227 -12.71 1.98 17.16
C LEU A 227 -11.70 1.17 17.97
N ILE A 228 -10.82 0.47 17.28
CA ILE A 228 -9.80 -0.41 17.87
C ILE A 228 -8.42 0.22 17.64
N SER A 229 -7.67 0.42 18.72
CA SER A 229 -6.30 0.96 18.63
C SER A 229 -5.39 0.38 19.71
N ASP A 230 -4.14 0.78 19.68
CA ASP A 230 -3.29 0.67 20.86
C ASP A 230 -3.75 1.64 22.00
N GLY A 231 -3.03 1.64 23.12
CA GLY A 231 -3.39 2.50 24.26
C GLY A 231 -2.78 3.90 24.21
N HIS A 232 -2.39 4.42 23.05
CA HIS A 232 -1.79 5.75 22.94
C HIS A 232 -2.77 6.85 23.36
N ALA A 233 -2.33 7.76 24.26
CA ALA A 233 -3.20 8.78 24.84
C ALA A 233 -3.78 9.73 23.79
N GLY A 234 -2.98 10.10 22.77
CA GLY A 234 -3.40 10.97 21.69
C GLY A 234 -4.52 10.37 20.85
N ILE A 235 -4.48 9.05 20.55
CA ILE A 235 -5.58 8.38 19.85
C ILE A 235 -6.86 8.45 20.68
N ARG A 236 -6.79 8.12 21.96
CA ARG A 236 -7.97 8.14 22.86
C ARG A 236 -8.62 9.52 22.94
N ALA A 237 -7.81 10.55 23.06
CA ALA A 237 -8.28 11.93 23.12
C ALA A 237 -8.96 12.34 21.79
N ALA A 238 -8.32 12.05 20.65
CA ALA A 238 -8.87 12.31 19.33
C ALA A 238 -10.18 11.54 19.06
N VAL A 239 -10.30 10.27 19.53
CA VAL A 239 -11.53 9.49 19.42
C VAL A 239 -12.67 10.13 20.21
N ARG A 240 -12.43 10.56 21.44
CA ARG A 240 -13.45 11.23 22.27
C ARG A 240 -14.00 12.49 21.62
N THR A 241 -13.14 13.29 20.99
CA THR A 241 -13.53 14.55 20.36
C THR A 241 -14.18 14.34 18.98
N GLN A 242 -13.68 13.39 18.19
CA GLN A 242 -14.14 13.20 16.82
C GLN A 242 -15.26 12.17 16.67
N PHE A 243 -15.34 11.16 17.52
CA PHE A 243 -16.30 10.07 17.45
C PHE A 243 -17.08 9.93 18.76
N THR A 244 -17.92 10.94 19.08
CA THR A 244 -18.72 10.92 20.30
C THR A 244 -19.68 9.72 20.33
N GLY A 245 -19.60 8.93 21.40
CA GLY A 245 -20.45 7.74 21.57
C GLY A 245 -19.95 6.47 20.91
N VAL A 246 -18.82 6.50 20.22
CA VAL A 246 -18.15 5.31 19.66
C VAL A 246 -17.49 4.52 20.81
N ALA A 247 -17.67 3.20 20.80
CA ALA A 247 -17.00 2.31 21.71
C ALA A 247 -15.51 2.18 21.32
N TRP A 248 -14.65 2.49 22.27
CA TRP A 248 -13.20 2.34 22.07
C TRP A 248 -12.71 1.03 22.69
N GLN A 249 -12.02 0.24 21.89
CA GLN A 249 -11.42 -1.03 22.27
C GLN A 249 -9.90 -0.91 22.24
N ARG A 250 -9.26 -1.15 23.36
CA ARG A 250 -7.80 -1.31 23.40
C ARG A 250 -7.39 -2.64 22.78
N CYS A 251 -6.43 -2.63 21.86
CA CYS A 251 -5.89 -3.83 21.25
C CYS A 251 -5.31 -4.77 22.31
N TRP A 252 -5.86 -5.98 22.38
CA TRP A 252 -5.41 -7.01 23.31
C TRP A 252 -3.93 -7.38 23.15
N THR A 253 -3.44 -7.44 21.91
CA THR A 253 -2.04 -7.81 21.65
C THR A 253 -1.08 -6.77 22.19
N HIS A 254 -1.39 -5.46 22.00
CA HIS A 254 -0.60 -4.37 22.55
C HIS A 254 -0.64 -4.33 24.08
N PHE A 255 -1.82 -4.54 24.67
CA PHE A 255 -1.96 -4.65 26.11
C PHE A 255 -1.11 -5.79 26.67
N MET A 256 -1.23 -7.00 26.10
CA MET A 256 -0.45 -8.18 26.50
C MET A 256 1.06 -7.95 26.36
N ARG A 257 1.50 -7.37 25.28
CA ARG A 257 2.93 -7.06 25.05
C ARG A 257 3.47 -6.12 26.12
N ASN A 258 2.70 -5.08 26.44
CA ASN A 258 3.07 -4.10 27.46
C ASN A 258 3.09 -4.69 28.87
N ALA A 259 2.13 -5.55 29.20
CA ALA A 259 2.09 -6.25 30.48
C ALA A 259 3.26 -7.24 30.64
N MET A 260 3.49 -8.09 29.62
CA MET A 260 4.59 -9.05 29.61
C MET A 260 5.98 -8.40 29.59
N ALA A 261 6.12 -7.15 29.09
CA ALA A 261 7.38 -6.43 29.16
C ALA A 261 7.81 -6.09 30.60
N LYS A 262 6.86 -6.06 31.54
CA LYS A 262 7.08 -5.79 32.95
C LYS A 262 7.34 -7.06 33.78
N VAL A 263 7.28 -8.23 33.15
CA VAL A 263 7.46 -9.56 33.77
C VAL A 263 8.78 -10.17 33.34
N GLY A 264 9.52 -10.77 34.28
CA GLY A 264 10.77 -11.45 34.02
C GLY A 264 10.60 -12.66 33.10
N HIS A 265 11.58 -12.93 32.26
CA HIS A 265 11.52 -13.95 31.19
C HIS A 265 11.00 -15.31 31.69
N LYS A 266 11.46 -15.76 32.86
CA LYS A 266 11.09 -17.03 33.49
C LYS A 266 9.59 -17.19 33.75
N HIS A 267 8.88 -16.09 34.01
CA HIS A 267 7.47 -16.13 34.42
C HIS A 267 6.51 -15.64 33.32
N LYS A 268 7.02 -15.21 32.16
CA LYS A 268 6.18 -14.63 31.08
C LYS A 268 5.08 -15.59 30.59
N ASP A 269 5.39 -16.87 30.43
CA ASP A 269 4.44 -17.84 29.89
C ASP A 269 3.31 -18.14 30.87
N ALA A 270 3.65 -18.29 32.18
CA ALA A 270 2.65 -18.52 33.21
C ALA A 270 1.73 -17.29 33.35
N PHE A 271 2.33 -16.09 33.45
CA PHE A 271 1.59 -14.82 33.52
C PHE A 271 0.67 -14.64 32.31
N ALA A 272 1.17 -14.86 31.08
CA ALA A 272 0.39 -14.74 29.87
C ALA A 272 -0.76 -15.75 29.82
N LYS A 273 -0.57 -16.98 30.28
CA LYS A 273 -1.60 -18.01 30.34
C LYS A 273 -2.75 -17.62 31.27
N GLU A 274 -2.43 -17.11 32.45
CA GLU A 274 -3.41 -16.69 33.45
C GLU A 274 -4.21 -15.45 32.94
N LEU A 275 -3.50 -14.47 32.44
CA LEU A 275 -4.15 -13.24 31.91
C LEU A 275 -5.03 -13.50 30.70
N LYS A 276 -4.64 -14.45 29.81
CA LYS A 276 -5.49 -14.92 28.71
C LYS A 276 -6.72 -15.64 29.21
N ALA A 277 -6.61 -16.42 30.31
CA ALA A 277 -7.74 -17.14 30.91
C ALA A 277 -8.75 -16.16 31.50
N ALA A 278 -8.28 -15.11 32.21
CA ALA A 278 -9.13 -14.10 32.81
C ALA A 278 -10.06 -13.38 31.81
N ARG A 279 -9.66 -13.30 30.53
CA ARG A 279 -10.47 -12.66 29.48
C ARG A 279 -11.48 -13.58 28.79
N LYS A 280 -11.42 -14.89 29.00
CA LYS A 280 -12.23 -15.87 28.24
C LYS A 280 -13.68 -15.99 28.71
N PHE A 281 -14.04 -15.41 29.82
CA PHE A 281 -15.42 -15.44 30.31
C PHE A 281 -16.32 -14.56 29.45
N ASP A 282 -17.60 -14.94 29.34
CA ASP A 282 -18.56 -14.18 28.56
C ASP A 282 -19.02 -12.91 29.28
N ASP A 283 -18.99 -12.93 30.61
CA ASP A 283 -19.39 -11.79 31.44
C ASP A 283 -18.18 -10.92 31.79
N VAL A 284 -18.32 -9.62 31.52
CA VAL A 284 -17.28 -8.60 31.80
C VAL A 284 -16.92 -8.54 33.28
N LYS A 285 -17.91 -8.67 34.18
CA LYS A 285 -17.68 -8.62 35.63
C LYS A 285 -16.78 -9.78 36.07
N THR A 286 -17.04 -10.96 35.57
CA THR A 286 -16.21 -12.15 35.84
C THR A 286 -14.81 -11.98 35.26
N CYS A 287 -14.67 -11.42 34.07
CA CYS A 287 -13.35 -11.09 33.49
C CYS A 287 -12.56 -10.14 34.40
N LEU A 288 -13.19 -9.11 34.94
CA LEU A 288 -12.54 -8.14 35.83
C LEU A 288 -12.15 -8.78 37.17
N MET A 289 -13.01 -9.63 37.74
CA MET A 289 -12.70 -10.35 38.98
C MET A 289 -11.48 -11.28 38.80
N GLU A 290 -11.44 -12.03 37.71
CA GLU A 290 -10.31 -12.92 37.41
C GLU A 290 -9.03 -12.14 37.11
N ALA A 291 -9.13 -11.01 36.40
CA ALA A 291 -7.99 -10.13 36.17
C ALA A 291 -7.43 -9.57 37.48
N GLU A 292 -8.28 -9.18 38.44
CA GLU A 292 -7.84 -8.75 39.78
C GLU A 292 -7.15 -9.88 40.54
N ARG A 293 -7.65 -11.13 40.47
CA ARG A 293 -6.94 -12.29 41.05
C ARG A 293 -5.55 -12.49 40.45
N VAL A 294 -5.42 -12.33 39.13
CA VAL A 294 -4.11 -12.39 38.48
C VAL A 294 -3.23 -11.25 38.96
N ALA A 295 -3.76 -10.02 39.06
CA ALA A 295 -3.01 -8.88 39.57
C ALA A 295 -2.50 -9.13 41.00
N GLN A 296 -3.36 -9.57 41.92
CA GLN A 296 -2.99 -9.90 43.31
C GLN A 296 -1.91 -10.99 43.40
N ARG A 297 -2.05 -12.05 42.59
CA ARG A 297 -1.07 -13.15 42.56
C ARG A 297 0.33 -12.68 42.18
N TRP A 298 0.42 -11.79 41.20
CA TRP A 298 1.70 -11.34 40.65
C TRP A 298 2.20 -10.02 41.24
N GLU A 299 1.45 -9.38 42.15
CA GLU A 299 1.76 -8.06 42.73
C GLU A 299 3.09 -8.02 43.48
N LYS A 300 3.37 -9.08 44.29
CA LYS A 300 4.59 -9.17 45.08
C LYS A 300 5.84 -9.18 44.19
N ASP A 301 5.80 -9.97 43.09
CA ASP A 301 6.96 -10.15 42.22
C ASP A 301 7.03 -9.09 41.12
N TYR A 302 5.87 -8.62 40.63
CA TYR A 302 5.76 -7.70 39.51
C TYR A 302 4.70 -6.62 39.72
N PRO A 303 4.89 -5.69 40.68
CA PRO A 303 3.89 -4.69 41.05
C PRO A 303 3.47 -3.79 39.88
N ARG A 304 4.40 -3.47 38.97
CA ARG A 304 4.08 -2.65 37.78
C ARG A 304 3.19 -3.39 36.77
N ALA A 305 3.28 -4.72 36.68
CA ALA A 305 2.39 -5.50 35.83
C ALA A 305 1.00 -5.61 36.46
N ALA A 306 0.90 -5.83 37.77
CA ALA A 306 -0.36 -5.83 38.51
C ALA A 306 -1.10 -4.49 38.41
N GLN A 307 -0.39 -3.38 38.59
CA GLN A 307 -0.94 -2.05 38.41
C GLN A 307 -1.51 -1.84 37.00
N GLN A 308 -0.78 -2.27 35.97
CA GLN A 308 -1.26 -2.14 34.58
C GLN A 308 -2.54 -2.98 34.34
N ILE A 309 -2.66 -4.17 34.95
CA ILE A 309 -3.89 -4.96 34.86
C ILE A 309 -5.07 -4.16 35.42
N ARG A 310 -4.93 -3.64 36.62
CA ARG A 310 -5.99 -2.87 37.30
C ARG A 310 -6.41 -1.62 36.53
N GLU A 311 -5.45 -0.91 35.96
CA GLU A 311 -5.72 0.36 35.26
C GLU A 311 -6.25 0.19 33.84
N GLN A 312 -5.88 -0.88 33.14
CA GLN A 312 -6.00 -0.94 31.68
C GLN A 312 -6.67 -2.20 31.14
N PHE A 313 -6.93 -3.22 31.96
CA PHE A 313 -7.53 -4.47 31.49
C PHE A 313 -8.97 -4.26 31.02
N GLU A 314 -9.76 -3.45 31.73
CA GLU A 314 -11.14 -3.11 31.37
C GLU A 314 -11.24 -2.53 29.95
N GLU A 315 -10.27 -1.73 29.53
CA GLU A 315 -10.21 -1.15 28.17
C GLU A 315 -10.13 -2.21 27.06
N THR A 316 -9.78 -3.45 27.39
CA THR A 316 -9.69 -4.58 26.46
C THR A 316 -10.98 -5.40 26.36
N LEU A 317 -12.01 -5.04 27.14
CA LEU A 317 -13.24 -5.81 27.25
C LEU A 317 -14.43 -5.19 26.50
N ALA A 318 -14.28 -4.01 25.88
CA ALA A 318 -15.35 -3.36 25.13
C ALA A 318 -15.96 -4.29 24.04
N VAL A 319 -15.17 -5.20 23.48
CA VAL A 319 -15.66 -6.21 22.51
C VAL A 319 -16.70 -7.19 23.06
N HIS A 320 -16.87 -7.28 24.38
CA HIS A 320 -17.85 -8.19 24.96
C HIS A 320 -19.31 -7.80 24.64
N ASP A 321 -19.54 -6.55 24.27
CA ASP A 321 -20.84 -6.07 23.78
C ASP A 321 -21.12 -6.49 22.33
N LEU A 322 -20.17 -7.14 21.66
CA LEU A 322 -20.29 -7.61 20.28
C LEU A 322 -20.72 -9.09 20.20
N PRO A 323 -21.34 -9.51 19.09
CA PRO A 323 -21.57 -10.90 18.79
C PRO A 323 -20.25 -11.72 18.86
N PRO A 324 -20.29 -12.99 19.32
CA PRO A 324 -19.07 -13.81 19.49
C PRO A 324 -18.20 -13.92 18.26
N GLU A 325 -18.81 -13.91 17.07
CA GLU A 325 -18.11 -13.99 15.78
C GLU A 325 -17.30 -12.74 15.50
N HIS A 326 -17.85 -11.56 15.83
CA HIS A 326 -17.17 -10.29 15.70
C HIS A 326 -16.06 -10.14 16.75
N ARG A 327 -16.32 -10.55 18.01
CA ARG A 327 -15.31 -10.52 19.09
C ARG A 327 -13.99 -11.15 18.66
N ARG A 328 -14.05 -12.33 18.00
CA ARG A 328 -12.86 -13.08 17.55
C ARG A 328 -12.02 -12.33 16.53
N ARG A 329 -12.60 -11.39 15.78
CA ARG A 329 -11.95 -10.65 14.71
C ARG A 329 -11.46 -9.29 15.13
N VAL A 330 -12.20 -8.61 16.04
CA VAL A 330 -11.96 -7.19 16.34
C VAL A 330 -11.35 -6.93 17.73
N TYR A 331 -11.11 -7.97 18.56
CA TYR A 331 -10.47 -7.78 19.86
C TYR A 331 -8.98 -7.42 19.76
N THR A 332 -8.40 -7.54 18.58
CA THR A 332 -7.01 -7.20 18.29
C THR A 332 -6.90 -6.42 16.99
N THR A 333 -5.84 -5.65 16.87
CA THR A 333 -5.42 -5.05 15.61
C THR A 333 -4.49 -5.99 14.81
N ASN A 334 -4.68 -7.31 14.85
CA ASN A 334 -3.80 -8.27 14.16
C ASN A 334 -3.61 -7.97 12.68
N ILE A 335 -4.66 -7.45 12.03
CA ILE A 335 -4.59 -7.01 10.63
C ILE A 335 -3.62 -5.85 10.50
N MET A 336 -3.76 -4.86 11.38
CA MET A 336 -2.88 -3.69 11.42
C MET A 336 -1.46 -4.11 11.81
N GLU A 337 -1.29 -5.02 12.78
CA GLU A 337 0.03 -5.52 13.16
C GLU A 337 0.76 -6.21 12.00
N ARG A 338 0.06 -7.05 11.22
CA ARG A 338 0.63 -7.67 10.01
C ARG A 338 1.00 -6.60 8.98
N LEU A 339 0.14 -5.62 8.78
CA LEU A 339 0.36 -4.50 7.88
C LEU A 339 1.59 -3.68 8.33
N MET A 340 1.66 -3.30 9.61
CA MET A 340 2.79 -2.57 10.17
C MET A 340 4.10 -3.36 10.12
N LYS A 341 4.04 -4.67 10.36
CA LYS A 341 5.20 -5.57 10.23
C LYS A 341 5.72 -5.59 8.79
N GLU A 342 4.83 -5.62 7.82
CA GLU A 342 5.20 -5.62 6.41
C GLU A 342 5.75 -4.25 5.97
N ILE A 343 5.14 -3.14 6.39
CA ILE A 343 5.70 -1.81 6.20
C ILE A 343 7.11 -1.74 6.77
N LYS A 344 7.33 -2.19 8.02
CA LYS A 344 8.66 -2.22 8.65
C LYS A 344 9.64 -3.08 7.88
N ARG A 345 9.20 -4.23 7.36
CA ARG A 345 10.06 -5.12 6.56
C ARG A 345 10.56 -4.42 5.30
N ARG A 346 9.66 -3.76 4.58
CA ARG A 346 9.98 -3.05 3.33
C ARG A 346 10.81 -1.78 3.60
N THR A 347 10.44 -0.98 4.58
CA THR A 347 11.17 0.25 4.93
C THR A 347 12.57 -0.02 5.49
N ARG A 348 12.77 -1.16 6.19
CA ARG A 348 14.10 -1.58 6.67
C ARG A 348 15.11 -1.80 5.54
N VAL A 349 14.67 -2.22 4.36
CA VAL A 349 15.54 -2.41 3.19
C VAL A 349 16.11 -1.07 2.71
N VAL A 350 15.31 -0.01 2.80
CA VAL A 350 15.73 1.37 2.47
C VAL A 350 16.62 1.94 3.58
N GLY A 351 16.28 1.65 4.84
CA GLY A 351 16.97 2.13 6.04
C GLY A 351 16.57 3.56 6.37
N ILE A 352 17.12 4.56 5.69
CA ILE A 352 16.80 5.99 5.87
C ILE A 352 16.28 6.54 4.55
N PHE A 353 15.05 7.06 4.55
CA PHE A 353 14.48 7.70 3.37
C PHE A 353 15.13 9.04 3.08
N PRO A 354 15.40 9.38 1.80
CA PRO A 354 16.03 10.64 1.44
C PRO A 354 15.11 11.86 1.74
N ASN A 355 13.80 11.67 1.71
CA ASN A 355 12.78 12.68 2.02
C ASN A 355 11.43 12.03 2.33
N GLU A 356 10.46 12.82 2.79
CA GLU A 356 9.11 12.39 3.13
C GLU A 356 8.35 11.81 1.92
N ALA A 357 8.47 12.42 0.75
CA ALA A 357 7.79 11.96 -0.46
C ALA A 357 8.21 10.54 -0.87
N SER A 358 9.51 10.20 -0.76
CA SER A 358 9.99 8.85 -1.02
C SER A 358 9.45 7.83 -0.02
N CYS A 359 9.29 8.23 1.25
CA CYS A 359 8.68 7.40 2.28
C CYS A 359 7.18 7.18 2.00
N ASP A 360 6.47 8.26 1.70
CA ASP A 360 5.04 8.25 1.40
C ASP A 360 4.72 7.35 0.19
N ARG A 361 5.51 7.43 -0.87
CA ARG A 361 5.37 6.57 -2.05
C ARG A 361 5.53 5.09 -1.72
N LEU A 362 6.59 4.71 -0.99
CA LEU A 362 6.82 3.30 -0.66
C LEU A 362 5.72 2.75 0.26
N VAL A 363 5.37 3.51 1.30
CA VAL A 363 4.32 3.13 2.23
C VAL A 363 2.97 3.09 1.53
N GLY A 364 2.62 4.14 0.78
CA GLY A 364 1.37 4.25 0.06
C GLY A 364 1.19 3.15 -0.99
N ALA A 365 2.21 2.87 -1.80
CA ALA A 365 2.17 1.79 -2.77
C ALA A 365 1.91 0.43 -2.11
N HIS A 366 2.56 0.17 -0.96
CA HIS A 366 2.32 -1.05 -0.22
C HIS A 366 0.89 -1.14 0.35
N LEU A 367 0.38 -0.03 0.86
CA LEU A 367 -0.99 0.05 1.37
C LEU A 367 -2.01 -0.15 0.26
N LEU A 368 -1.78 0.43 -0.91
CA LEU A 368 -2.63 0.27 -2.09
C LEU A 368 -2.66 -1.20 -2.54
N GLU A 369 -1.50 -1.84 -2.70
CA GLU A 369 -1.39 -3.27 -3.04
C GLU A 369 -2.14 -4.16 -2.04
N ARG A 370 -2.08 -3.79 -0.77
CA ARG A 370 -2.78 -4.54 0.29
C ARG A 370 -4.29 -4.33 0.22
N ASP A 371 -4.74 -3.12 -0.04
CA ASP A 371 -6.15 -2.80 -0.23
C ASP A 371 -6.73 -3.56 -1.41
N GLU A 372 -6.07 -3.54 -2.56
CA GLU A 372 -6.45 -4.31 -3.75
C GLU A 372 -6.53 -5.82 -3.44
N THR A 373 -5.55 -6.35 -2.69
CA THR A 373 -5.58 -7.75 -2.25
C THR A 373 -6.82 -8.06 -1.41
N TRP A 374 -7.19 -7.16 -0.48
CA TRP A 374 -8.37 -7.33 0.36
C TRP A 374 -9.67 -7.24 -0.43
N GLN A 375 -9.74 -6.36 -1.44
CA GLN A 375 -10.90 -6.24 -2.33
C GLN A 375 -11.11 -7.50 -3.20
N CYS A 376 -10.02 -8.16 -3.59
CA CYS A 376 -10.07 -9.42 -4.36
C CYS A 376 -10.41 -10.65 -3.52
N GLU A 377 -10.40 -10.56 -2.19
CA GLU A 377 -10.75 -11.67 -1.31
C GLU A 377 -12.24 -12.05 -1.49
N ARG A 378 -12.51 -13.34 -1.76
CA ARG A 378 -13.90 -13.83 -1.93
C ARG A 378 -14.68 -13.82 -0.63
N MET A 379 -14.02 -14.03 0.51
CA MET A 379 -14.64 -14.11 1.82
C MET A 379 -14.73 -12.73 2.47
N ARG A 380 -15.89 -12.42 3.02
CA ARG A 380 -16.08 -11.25 3.87
C ARG A 380 -15.24 -11.40 5.15
N TYR A 381 -14.72 -10.28 5.65
CA TYR A 381 -13.97 -10.26 6.91
C TYR A 381 -14.88 -10.47 8.12
N LEU A 382 -16.07 -9.85 8.08
CA LEU A 382 -17.14 -10.01 9.07
C LEU A 382 -18.45 -10.33 8.38
N VAL A 383 -19.33 -11.07 9.06
CA VAL A 383 -20.71 -11.30 8.64
C VAL A 383 -21.57 -10.28 9.39
N MET A 384 -22.09 -9.28 8.69
CA MET A 384 -22.70 -8.09 9.30
C MET A 384 -24.19 -8.26 9.66
N GLU A 385 -24.81 -9.39 9.32
CA GLU A 385 -26.26 -9.66 9.49
C GLU A 385 -26.78 -9.48 10.92
N HIS A 386 -25.88 -9.45 11.91
CA HIS A 386 -26.23 -9.30 13.33
C HIS A 386 -26.03 -7.88 13.89
N LEU A 387 -25.65 -6.90 13.05
CA LEU A 387 -25.39 -5.52 13.48
C LEU A 387 -26.55 -4.54 13.15
N GLU A 388 -27.64 -5.01 12.58
CA GLU A 388 -28.79 -4.15 12.20
C GLU A 388 -29.57 -3.60 13.41
N GLU A 389 -29.39 -4.12 14.61
CA GLU A 389 -29.95 -3.53 15.83
C GLU A 389 -28.93 -2.63 16.55
N PRO A 390 -29.28 -1.35 16.83
CA PRO A 390 -28.42 -0.50 17.63
C PRO A 390 -28.27 -1.14 19.03
N VAL A 391 -27.05 -1.53 19.39
CA VAL A 391 -26.72 -2.02 20.72
C VAL A 391 -27.26 -1.04 21.77
N PRO A 392 -28.15 -1.44 22.69
CA PRO A 392 -28.68 -0.55 23.71
C PRO A 392 -27.54 0.00 24.54
N LYS A 393 -27.43 1.33 24.61
CA LYS A 393 -26.44 2.04 25.42
C LYS A 393 -26.57 1.56 26.86
N THR A 394 -25.70 0.66 27.30
CA THR A 394 -25.54 0.33 28.71
C THR A 394 -25.17 1.63 29.43
N LYS A 395 -26.07 2.09 30.29
CA LYS A 395 -25.90 3.28 31.13
C LYS A 395 -24.58 3.12 31.89
N THR A 396 -23.59 3.90 31.52
CA THR A 396 -22.39 4.10 32.34
C THR A 396 -22.88 4.60 33.70
N ALA A 397 -22.83 3.73 34.71
CA ALA A 397 -23.15 4.09 36.08
C ALA A 397 -22.19 5.22 36.47
N LYS A 398 -22.74 6.42 36.67
CA LYS A 398 -22.08 7.52 37.34
C LYS A 398 -21.65 7.00 38.72
N ARG A 399 -20.40 6.70 38.91
CA ARG A 399 -19.81 6.66 40.26
C ARG A 399 -19.63 8.11 40.69
N THR A 400 -20.62 8.60 41.45
CA THR A 400 -20.53 9.75 42.32
C THR A 400 -19.42 9.48 43.33
N ALA A 401 -18.47 10.40 43.39
CA ALA A 401 -17.53 10.48 44.47
C ALA A 401 -18.27 10.70 45.79
N ALA A 402 -17.94 9.94 46.82
CA ALA A 402 -18.08 10.24 48.20
C ALA A 402 -16.77 9.81 48.88
#